data_d863bff60537dda68d9fb9d89a2c6463
#
_entry.id   d863bff60537dda68d9fb9d89a2c6463
#
_cell.length_a   1.000
_cell.length_b   1.000
_cell.length_c   1.000
_cell.angle_alpha   90.00
_cell.angle_beta   90.00
_cell.angle_gamma   90.00
#
_symmetry.space_group_name_H-M   'P 1'
#
loop_
_entity.id
_entity.type
_entity.pdbx_description
1 polymer ?
#
loop_
_entity_poly.entity_id
_entity_poly.type
_entity_poly.pdbx_seq_one_letter_code
_entity_poly.pdbx_strand_id
1 'polypeptide(L)'
;MKEVLEKIRIPDKNLKLSRKIINTSLIFLLGIILGIFSKWLDNLSIDDTVWWQHILGVLDLGNVFSELGIWIFIAITISVFSKTPLRASLNVFLLFIGMTVSYHLYTICVSGFNPKSYMMIWYTITSISPILAFICWYAKSKNKISLMISSLILAVMFILSFSIGMWYFYFKSIIDTILFIGAILVLYVSPKNSVYNLLIALLLAFVFRILV
;
A
#
# COMPACT_ATOMS: atom_id res chain seq x y z
N MET A 1 -16.58 -11.02 20.45
CA MET A 1 -15.61 -10.46 19.48
C MET A 1 -16.28 -9.57 18.43
N LYS A 2 -17.36 -10.02 17.75
CA LYS A 2 -18.06 -9.23 16.72
C LYS A 2 -18.61 -7.89 17.26
N GLU A 3 -19.27 -7.89 18.41
CA GLU A 3 -19.80 -6.68 19.06
C GLU A 3 -18.72 -5.66 19.42
N VAL A 4 -17.53 -6.12 19.80
CA VAL A 4 -16.40 -5.24 20.10
C VAL A 4 -15.88 -4.57 18.83
N LEU A 5 -15.79 -5.30 17.74
CA LEU A 5 -15.34 -4.80 16.43
C LEU A 5 -16.35 -3.81 15.83
N GLU A 6 -17.65 -4.05 15.97
CA GLU A 6 -18.71 -3.14 15.50
C GLU A 6 -18.73 -1.82 16.28
N LYS A 7 -18.25 -1.79 17.54
CA LYS A 7 -18.02 -0.54 18.29
C LYS A 7 -16.89 0.32 17.72
N ILE A 8 -15.93 -0.28 17.01
CA ILE A 8 -14.83 0.45 16.36
C ILE A 8 -15.31 1.10 15.06
N ARG A 9 -15.89 0.31 14.17
CA ARG A 9 -16.43 0.77 12.89
C ARG A 9 -17.57 -0.15 12.45
N ILE A 10 -18.70 0.45 12.07
CA ILE A 10 -19.88 -0.29 11.62
C ILE A 10 -19.73 -0.67 10.14
N PRO A 11 -19.83 -1.97 9.78
CA PRO A 11 -19.75 -2.40 8.40
C PRO A 11 -21.05 -2.11 7.62
N ASP A 12 -20.91 -1.57 6.41
CA ASP A 12 -22.03 -1.39 5.49
C ASP A 12 -22.25 -2.66 4.65
N LYS A 13 -23.34 -3.39 4.94
CA LYS A 13 -23.67 -4.66 4.30
C LYS A 13 -24.56 -4.52 3.05
N ASN A 14 -24.99 -3.32 2.69
CA ASN A 14 -26.05 -3.06 1.70
C ASN A 14 -25.64 -3.18 0.22
N LEU A 15 -24.48 -3.76 -0.10
CA LEU A 15 -24.07 -3.96 -1.49
C LEU A 15 -24.75 -5.18 -2.12
N LYS A 16 -25.34 -4.99 -3.32
CA LYS A 16 -25.84 -6.07 -4.17
C LYS A 16 -24.69 -7.01 -4.57
N LEU A 17 -24.97 -8.32 -4.68
CA LEU A 17 -23.98 -9.34 -5.00
C LEU A 17 -23.23 -9.04 -6.32
N SER A 18 -23.94 -8.60 -7.36
CA SER A 18 -23.35 -8.24 -8.65
C SER A 18 -22.31 -7.14 -8.52
N ARG A 19 -22.58 -6.07 -7.75
CA ARG A 19 -21.60 -5.01 -7.49
C ARG A 19 -20.39 -5.51 -6.68
N LYS A 20 -20.63 -6.47 -5.78
CA LYS A 20 -19.53 -7.10 -5.03
C LYS A 20 -18.57 -7.82 -5.97
N ILE A 21 -19.09 -8.62 -6.89
CA ILE A 21 -18.30 -9.38 -7.87
C ILE A 21 -17.56 -8.42 -8.80
N ILE A 22 -18.27 -7.46 -9.41
CA ILE A 22 -17.68 -6.50 -10.35
C ILE A 22 -16.51 -5.74 -9.69
N ASN A 23 -16.71 -5.15 -8.50
CA ASN A 23 -15.67 -4.39 -7.82
C ASN A 23 -14.44 -5.25 -7.51
N THR A 24 -14.65 -6.48 -7.05
CA THR A 24 -13.56 -7.41 -6.73
C THR A 24 -12.81 -7.85 -7.99
N SER A 25 -13.52 -8.11 -9.09
CA SER A 25 -12.91 -8.44 -10.39
C SER A 25 -12.10 -7.27 -10.95
N LEU A 26 -12.60 -6.04 -10.84
CA LEU A 26 -11.86 -4.84 -11.26
C LEU A 26 -10.58 -4.64 -10.45
N ILE A 27 -10.61 -4.89 -9.13
CA ILE A 27 -9.42 -4.82 -8.28
C ILE A 27 -8.40 -5.90 -8.66
N PHE A 28 -8.86 -7.11 -8.96
CA PHE A 28 -7.98 -8.19 -9.43
C PHE A 28 -7.33 -7.83 -10.78
N LEU A 29 -8.10 -7.32 -11.74
CA LEU A 29 -7.58 -6.84 -13.03
C LEU A 29 -6.60 -5.69 -12.85
N LEU A 30 -6.88 -4.75 -11.96
CA LEU A 30 -5.94 -3.69 -11.59
C LEU A 30 -4.62 -4.27 -11.09
N GLY A 31 -4.66 -5.29 -10.22
CA GLY A 31 -3.46 -5.99 -9.76
C GLY A 31 -2.66 -6.57 -10.93
N ILE A 32 -3.30 -7.26 -11.87
CA ILE A 32 -2.64 -7.83 -13.06
C ILE A 32 -1.97 -6.73 -13.88
N ILE A 33 -2.68 -5.64 -14.18
CA ILE A 33 -2.15 -4.52 -14.97
C ILE A 33 -0.93 -3.91 -14.27
N LEU A 34 -1.03 -3.65 -12.98
CA LEU A 34 0.05 -3.06 -12.19
C LEU A 34 1.27 -3.99 -12.08
N GLY A 35 1.08 -5.31 -11.97
CA GLY A 35 2.17 -6.27 -11.94
C GLY A 35 2.93 -6.36 -13.28
N ILE A 36 2.20 -6.37 -14.40
CA ILE A 36 2.80 -6.30 -15.73
C ILE A 36 3.54 -4.97 -15.91
N PHE A 37 2.92 -3.87 -15.53
CA PHE A 37 3.50 -2.53 -15.65
C PHE A 37 4.76 -2.37 -14.81
N SER A 38 4.74 -2.85 -13.56
CA SER A 38 5.91 -2.85 -12.68
C SER A 38 7.09 -3.59 -13.33
N LYS A 39 6.84 -4.81 -13.86
CA LYS A 39 7.92 -5.57 -14.48
C LYS A 39 8.38 -4.98 -15.80
N TRP A 40 7.49 -4.36 -16.56
CA TRP A 40 7.85 -3.62 -17.77
C TRP A 40 8.78 -2.44 -17.43
N LEU A 41 8.49 -1.68 -16.37
CA LEU A 41 9.36 -0.61 -15.87
C LEU A 41 10.74 -1.12 -15.46
N ASP A 42 10.82 -2.26 -14.75
CA ASP A 42 12.09 -2.88 -14.35
C ASP A 42 12.98 -3.28 -15.55
N ASN A 43 12.35 -3.62 -16.67
CA ASN A 43 13.06 -4.02 -17.89
C ASN A 43 13.39 -2.83 -18.82
N LEU A 44 12.86 -1.64 -18.52
CA LEU A 44 13.02 -0.47 -19.36
C LEU A 44 14.41 0.15 -19.13
N SER A 45 15.25 0.14 -20.17
CA SER A 45 16.45 0.99 -20.20
C SER A 45 16.03 2.41 -20.56
N ILE A 46 16.25 3.35 -19.63
CA ILE A 46 15.86 4.75 -19.84
C ILE A 46 16.82 5.42 -20.84
N ASP A 47 16.25 5.98 -21.90
CA ASP A 47 16.93 6.84 -22.85
C ASP A 47 16.48 8.29 -22.62
N ASP A 48 17.35 9.13 -22.09
CA ASP A 48 17.06 10.53 -21.74
C ASP A 48 16.75 11.40 -22.96
N THR A 49 17.05 10.93 -24.17
CA THR A 49 16.71 11.66 -25.40
C THR A 49 15.22 11.54 -25.76
N VAL A 50 14.55 10.53 -25.19
CA VAL A 50 13.12 10.27 -25.38
C VAL A 50 12.32 10.90 -24.25
N TRP A 51 11.56 11.96 -24.54
CA TRP A 51 10.88 12.79 -23.54
C TRP A 51 10.06 12.04 -22.47
N TRP A 52 9.32 11.00 -22.85
CA TRP A 52 8.51 10.24 -21.88
C TRP A 52 9.38 9.32 -21.01
N GLN A 53 10.49 8.77 -21.53
CA GLN A 53 11.44 7.98 -20.75
C GLN A 53 12.21 8.87 -19.76
N HIS A 54 12.58 10.07 -20.19
CA HIS A 54 13.16 11.09 -19.29
C HIS A 54 12.22 11.38 -18.10
N ILE A 55 10.92 11.55 -18.33
CA ILE A 55 9.94 11.75 -17.25
C ILE A 55 9.89 10.54 -16.30
N LEU A 56 9.88 9.32 -16.83
CA LEU A 56 9.90 8.10 -16.00
C LEU A 56 11.17 8.02 -15.15
N GLY A 57 12.32 8.43 -15.70
CA GLY A 57 13.60 8.51 -14.98
C GLY A 57 13.60 9.57 -13.90
N VAL A 58 13.15 10.80 -14.19
CA VAL A 58 13.06 11.90 -13.21
C VAL A 58 12.12 11.55 -12.05
N LEU A 59 11.03 10.86 -12.33
CA LEU A 59 10.08 10.39 -11.31
C LEU A 59 10.53 9.10 -10.62
N ASP A 60 11.60 8.48 -11.09
CA ASP A 60 12.17 7.25 -10.55
C ASP A 60 11.15 6.11 -10.42
N LEU A 61 10.24 5.99 -11.41
CA LEU A 61 9.10 5.08 -11.32
C LEU A 61 9.52 3.61 -11.24
N GLY A 62 10.65 3.22 -11.81
CA GLY A 62 11.19 1.87 -11.69
C GLY A 62 11.42 1.49 -10.23
N ASN A 63 12.13 2.34 -9.48
CA ASN A 63 12.38 2.13 -8.05
C ASN A 63 11.09 2.23 -7.21
N VAL A 64 10.23 3.22 -7.47
CA VAL A 64 8.96 3.39 -6.76
C VAL A 64 8.08 2.11 -6.85
N PHE A 65 7.98 1.48 -8.03
CA PHE A 65 7.21 0.25 -8.21
C PHE A 65 7.93 -1.01 -7.71
N SER A 66 9.24 -0.97 -7.51
CA SER A 66 10.03 -2.05 -6.91
C SER A 66 10.00 -2.00 -5.38
N GLU A 67 9.69 -0.85 -4.77
CA GLU A 67 9.58 -0.66 -3.33
C GLU A 67 8.17 -0.97 -2.80
N LEU A 68 8.07 -1.17 -1.47
CA LEU A 68 6.79 -1.48 -0.81
C LEU A 68 5.84 -0.28 -0.70
N GLY A 69 6.33 0.95 -0.79
CA GLY A 69 5.57 2.16 -0.49
C GLY A 69 4.27 2.29 -1.27
N ILE A 70 4.34 2.20 -2.61
CA ILE A 70 3.17 2.30 -3.48
C ILE A 70 2.16 1.18 -3.25
N TRP A 71 2.63 -0.04 -3.03
CA TRP A 71 1.78 -1.22 -2.82
C TRP A 71 1.01 -1.14 -1.50
N ILE A 72 1.68 -0.70 -0.43
CA ILE A 72 1.05 -0.46 0.86
C ILE A 72 0.04 0.68 0.74
N PHE A 73 0.34 1.77 0.04
CA PHE A 73 -0.60 2.87 -0.18
C PHE A 73 -1.87 2.42 -0.91
N ILE A 74 -1.74 1.63 -1.98
CA ILE A 74 -2.89 1.07 -2.72
C ILE A 74 -3.70 0.14 -1.80
N ALA A 75 -3.03 -0.73 -1.03
CA ALA A 75 -3.67 -1.64 -0.10
C ALA A 75 -4.44 -0.90 1.01
N ILE A 76 -3.87 0.17 1.58
CA ILE A 76 -4.53 1.04 2.58
C ILE A 76 -5.78 1.66 1.95
N THR A 77 -5.67 2.22 0.76
CA THR A 77 -6.77 2.87 0.06
C THR A 77 -7.92 1.89 -0.17
N ILE A 78 -7.65 0.71 -0.74
CA ILE A 78 -8.65 -0.33 -0.97
C ILE A 78 -9.27 -0.80 0.36
N SER A 79 -8.45 -1.00 1.39
CA SER A 79 -8.93 -1.47 2.70
C SER A 79 -9.90 -0.48 3.32
N VAL A 80 -9.49 0.78 3.43
CA VAL A 80 -10.23 1.85 4.11
C VAL A 80 -11.55 2.17 3.41
N PHE A 81 -11.59 2.14 2.08
CA PHE A 81 -12.80 2.40 1.28
C PHE A 81 -13.65 1.16 1.02
N SER A 82 -13.21 -0.02 1.45
CA SER A 82 -14.05 -1.22 1.42
C SER A 82 -15.23 -1.10 2.38
N LYS A 83 -16.37 -1.70 2.03
CA LYS A 83 -17.62 -1.62 2.80
C LYS A 83 -17.61 -2.45 4.09
N THR A 84 -16.82 -3.51 4.11
CA THR A 84 -16.67 -4.41 5.28
C THR A 84 -15.23 -4.88 5.42
N PRO A 85 -14.77 -5.27 6.64
CA PRO A 85 -13.40 -5.74 6.84
C PRO A 85 -13.09 -7.00 6.04
N LEU A 86 -14.03 -7.93 5.90
CA LEU A 86 -13.85 -9.14 5.07
C LEU A 86 -13.70 -8.80 3.58
N ARG A 87 -14.37 -7.76 3.10
CA ARG A 87 -14.17 -7.29 1.72
C ARG A 87 -12.84 -6.59 1.54
N ALA A 88 -12.38 -5.86 2.55
CA ALA A 88 -11.03 -5.28 2.53
C ALA A 88 -9.99 -6.39 2.38
N SER A 89 -10.07 -7.45 3.20
CA SER A 89 -9.21 -8.62 3.12
C SER A 89 -9.22 -9.28 1.74
N LEU A 90 -10.40 -9.59 1.21
CA LEU A 90 -10.54 -10.25 -0.09
C LEU A 90 -10.02 -9.38 -1.24
N ASN A 91 -10.38 -8.10 -1.25
CA ASN A 91 -10.00 -7.19 -2.32
C ASN A 91 -8.48 -6.97 -2.36
N VAL A 92 -7.84 -6.75 -1.21
CA VAL A 92 -6.37 -6.57 -1.14
C VAL A 92 -5.64 -7.87 -1.48
N PHE A 93 -6.12 -9.00 -1.00
CA PHE A 93 -5.56 -10.30 -1.36
C PHE A 93 -5.58 -10.54 -2.87
N LEU A 94 -6.72 -10.29 -3.53
CA LEU A 94 -6.85 -10.46 -4.97
C LEU A 94 -6.04 -9.43 -5.76
N LEU A 95 -5.91 -8.19 -5.28
CA LEU A 95 -4.98 -7.22 -5.86
C LEU A 95 -3.56 -7.78 -5.88
N PHE A 96 -3.07 -8.24 -4.72
CA PHE A 96 -1.69 -8.74 -4.60
C PHE A 96 -1.48 -10.07 -5.33
N ILE A 97 -2.45 -10.99 -5.34
CA ILE A 97 -2.38 -12.20 -6.17
C ILE A 97 -2.25 -11.83 -7.65
N GLY A 98 -3.13 -10.93 -8.15
CA GLY A 98 -3.06 -10.45 -9.52
C GLY A 98 -1.71 -9.86 -9.85
N MET A 99 -1.20 -8.97 -9.01
CA MET A 99 0.09 -8.31 -9.15
C MET A 99 1.25 -9.30 -9.12
N THR A 100 1.35 -10.12 -8.07
CA THR A 100 2.50 -11.01 -7.87
C THR A 100 2.58 -12.09 -8.95
N VAL A 101 1.45 -12.68 -9.32
CA VAL A 101 1.41 -13.72 -10.36
C VAL A 101 1.74 -13.13 -11.73
N SER A 102 1.15 -11.99 -12.09
CA SER A 102 1.41 -11.38 -13.40
C SER A 102 2.85 -10.87 -13.54
N TYR A 103 3.41 -10.26 -12.48
CA TYR A 103 4.82 -9.88 -12.44
C TYR A 103 5.73 -11.11 -12.63
N HIS A 104 5.46 -12.20 -11.90
CA HIS A 104 6.26 -13.43 -11.98
C HIS A 104 6.17 -14.08 -13.36
N LEU A 105 4.96 -14.22 -13.90
CA LEU A 105 4.76 -14.77 -15.24
C LEU A 105 5.47 -13.92 -16.32
N TYR A 106 5.36 -12.59 -16.24
CA TYR A 106 6.08 -11.70 -17.15
C TYR A 106 7.60 -11.92 -17.05
N THR A 107 8.14 -12.05 -15.83
CA THR A 107 9.57 -12.28 -15.62
C THR A 107 10.04 -13.58 -16.25
N ILE A 108 9.28 -14.67 -16.12
CA ILE A 108 9.62 -15.96 -16.72
C ILE A 108 9.48 -15.92 -18.24
N CYS A 109 8.35 -15.42 -18.75
CA CYS A 109 8.02 -15.52 -20.17
C CYS A 109 8.74 -14.49 -21.04
N VAL A 110 8.97 -13.28 -20.51
CA VAL A 110 9.54 -12.16 -21.28
C VAL A 110 11.00 -11.90 -20.91
N SER A 111 11.34 -11.90 -19.61
CA SER A 111 12.71 -11.65 -19.18
C SER A 111 13.58 -12.91 -19.15
N GLY A 112 13.00 -14.11 -19.31
CA GLY A 112 13.73 -15.36 -19.48
C GLY A 112 14.41 -15.94 -18.23
N PHE A 113 14.08 -15.45 -17.03
CA PHE A 113 14.64 -15.97 -15.78
C PHE A 113 13.60 -16.10 -14.66
N ASN A 114 13.89 -16.92 -13.64
CA ASN A 114 12.99 -17.16 -12.52
C ASN A 114 13.60 -16.71 -11.19
N PRO A 115 13.23 -15.53 -10.64
CA PRO A 115 13.76 -14.96 -9.41
C PRO A 115 13.07 -15.56 -8.16
N LYS A 116 13.23 -16.86 -7.91
CA LYS A 116 12.51 -17.61 -6.86
C LYS A 116 12.59 -16.94 -5.48
N SER A 117 13.78 -16.56 -5.01
CA SER A 117 13.98 -15.97 -3.69
C SER A 117 13.26 -14.62 -3.54
N TYR A 118 13.35 -13.78 -4.56
CA TYR A 118 12.64 -12.49 -4.60
C TYR A 118 11.12 -12.69 -4.61
N MET A 119 10.63 -13.60 -5.44
CA MET A 119 9.20 -13.88 -5.53
C MET A 119 8.63 -14.50 -4.24
N MET A 120 9.42 -15.29 -3.49
CA MET A 120 8.99 -15.81 -2.18
C MET A 120 8.62 -14.70 -1.20
N ILE A 121 9.36 -13.58 -1.18
CA ILE A 121 9.05 -12.42 -0.34
C ILE A 121 7.67 -11.87 -0.70
N TRP A 122 7.41 -11.66 -1.99
CA TRP A 122 6.13 -11.12 -2.48
C TRP A 122 4.96 -12.08 -2.25
N TYR A 123 5.15 -13.39 -2.42
CA TYR A 123 4.12 -14.38 -2.09
C TYR A 123 3.83 -14.42 -0.58
N THR A 124 4.84 -14.23 0.26
CA THR A 124 4.66 -14.14 1.72
C THR A 124 3.85 -12.90 2.10
N ILE A 125 4.21 -11.73 1.55
CA ILE A 125 3.46 -10.48 1.75
C ILE A 125 2.01 -10.65 1.28
N THR A 126 1.80 -11.24 0.10
CA THR A 126 0.47 -11.54 -0.43
C THR A 126 -0.34 -12.41 0.52
N SER A 127 0.27 -13.45 1.11
CA SER A 127 -0.40 -14.37 2.03
C SER A 127 -0.81 -13.72 3.36
N ILE A 128 -0.04 -12.75 3.84
CA ILE A 128 -0.31 -12.01 5.09
C ILE A 128 -1.27 -10.83 4.84
N SER A 129 -1.33 -10.33 3.62
CA SER A 129 -2.09 -9.11 3.27
C SER A 129 -3.57 -9.11 3.68
N PRO A 130 -4.34 -10.24 3.66
CA PRO A 130 -5.72 -10.26 4.11
C PRO A 130 -5.90 -9.87 5.58
N ILE A 131 -4.97 -10.31 6.43
CA ILE A 131 -4.99 -10.02 7.87
C ILE A 131 -4.71 -8.54 8.09
N LEU A 132 -3.68 -8.01 7.42
CA LEU A 132 -3.32 -6.59 7.51
C LEU A 132 -4.43 -5.68 6.97
N ALA A 133 -5.07 -6.05 5.86
CA ALA A 133 -6.18 -5.33 5.28
C ALA A 133 -7.42 -5.34 6.19
N PHE A 134 -7.70 -6.46 6.87
CA PHE A 134 -8.75 -6.56 7.87
C PHE A 134 -8.55 -5.55 8.99
N ILE A 135 -7.34 -5.46 9.54
CA ILE A 135 -6.98 -4.52 10.60
C ILE A 135 -7.04 -3.09 10.08
N CYS A 136 -6.45 -2.84 8.89
CA CYS A 136 -6.41 -1.52 8.26
C CYS A 136 -7.81 -0.93 8.03
N TRP A 137 -8.82 -1.76 7.77
CA TRP A 137 -10.20 -1.29 7.60
C TRP A 137 -10.69 -0.51 8.81
N TYR A 138 -10.27 -0.87 10.03
CA TYR A 138 -10.65 -0.20 11.27
C TYR A 138 -9.90 1.13 11.50
N ALA A 139 -8.91 1.48 10.70
CA ALA A 139 -8.15 2.73 10.85
C ALA A 139 -9.02 3.99 10.69
N LYS A 140 -10.08 3.94 9.91
CA LYS A 140 -10.94 5.10 9.60
C LYS A 140 -12.18 5.18 10.49
N SER A 141 -11.97 5.52 11.78
CA SER A 141 -13.04 5.79 12.75
C SER A 141 -12.56 6.80 13.80
N LYS A 142 -13.50 7.30 14.65
CA LYS A 142 -13.21 8.34 15.65
C LYS A 142 -12.78 7.82 17.02
N ASN A 143 -12.48 6.53 17.17
CA ASN A 143 -12.12 5.96 18.45
C ASN A 143 -10.60 5.81 18.66
N LYS A 144 -10.16 5.51 19.90
CA LYS A 144 -8.75 5.38 20.26
C LYS A 144 -8.04 4.24 19.52
N ILE A 145 -8.74 3.12 19.25
CA ILE A 145 -8.16 1.98 18.52
C ILE A 145 -7.86 2.36 17.07
N SER A 146 -8.81 3.06 16.42
CA SER A 146 -8.58 3.57 15.06
C SER A 146 -7.43 4.56 14.99
N LEU A 147 -7.29 5.41 16.01
CA LEU A 147 -6.18 6.35 16.10
C LEU A 147 -4.84 5.61 16.22
N MET A 148 -4.75 4.55 17.02
CA MET A 148 -3.53 3.72 17.11
C MET A 148 -3.20 3.03 15.80
N ILE A 149 -4.20 2.41 15.14
CA ILE A 149 -4.00 1.72 13.85
C ILE A 149 -3.56 2.72 12.78
N SER A 150 -4.22 3.86 12.65
CA SER A 150 -3.86 4.87 11.64
C SER A 150 -2.50 5.50 11.91
N SER A 151 -2.12 5.74 13.17
CA SER A 151 -0.78 6.23 13.51
C SER A 151 0.32 5.22 13.16
N LEU A 152 0.08 3.92 13.41
CA LEU A 152 1.02 2.87 13.03
C LEU A 152 1.19 2.79 11.51
N ILE A 153 0.08 2.84 10.75
CA ILE A 153 0.12 2.85 9.29
C ILE A 153 0.90 4.06 8.77
N LEU A 154 0.64 5.26 9.31
CA LEU A 154 1.35 6.47 8.92
C LEU A 154 2.84 6.41 9.30
N ALA A 155 3.20 5.79 10.42
CA ALA A 155 4.60 5.57 10.80
C ALA A 155 5.33 4.69 9.78
N VAL A 156 4.71 3.59 9.34
CA VAL A 156 5.26 2.72 8.29
C VAL A 156 5.41 3.49 6.98
N MET A 157 4.36 4.22 6.55
CA MET A 157 4.43 5.03 5.33
C MET A 157 5.51 6.11 5.41
N PHE A 158 5.70 6.72 6.58
CA PHE A 158 6.75 7.71 6.80
C PHE A 158 8.15 7.11 6.65
N ILE A 159 8.41 5.94 7.26
CA ILE A 159 9.69 5.22 7.15
C ILE A 159 9.97 4.80 5.70
N LEU A 160 8.94 4.41 4.96
CA LEU A 160 9.08 4.03 3.54
C LEU A 160 9.35 5.25 2.64
N SER A 161 8.76 6.39 2.94
CA SER A 161 8.86 7.61 2.10
C SER A 161 10.09 8.47 2.40
N PHE A 162 10.63 8.39 3.61
CA PHE A 162 11.73 9.25 4.05
C PHE A 162 12.89 8.43 4.59
N SER A 163 14.11 8.88 4.31
CA SER A 163 15.30 8.35 4.96
C SER A 163 15.64 9.20 6.18
N ILE A 164 15.59 8.55 7.33
CA ILE A 164 15.82 9.19 8.63
C ILE A 164 17.01 8.55 9.30
N GLY A 165 17.96 9.36 9.75
CA GLY A 165 19.01 8.94 10.65
C GLY A 165 19.03 9.84 11.89
N MET A 166 19.94 9.57 12.82
CA MET A 166 20.06 10.37 14.04
C MET A 166 20.36 11.84 13.74
N TRP A 167 21.08 12.11 12.64
CA TRP A 167 21.62 13.45 12.28
C TRP A 167 21.22 13.88 10.88
N TYR A 168 20.41 13.11 10.15
CA TYR A 168 19.99 13.46 8.80
C TYR A 168 18.53 13.10 8.54
N PHE A 169 17.92 13.86 7.66
CA PHE A 169 16.60 13.64 7.12
C PHE A 169 16.61 14.06 5.65
N TYR A 170 16.19 13.18 4.76
CA TYR A 170 16.00 13.52 3.35
C TYR A 170 14.84 12.75 2.70
N PHE A 171 14.30 13.34 1.67
CA PHE A 171 13.25 12.77 0.86
C PHE A 171 13.85 11.71 -0.08
N LYS A 172 13.25 10.52 -0.16
CA LYS A 172 13.70 9.49 -1.09
C LYS A 172 13.36 9.89 -2.52
N SER A 173 12.05 10.08 -2.79
CA SER A 173 11.54 10.54 -4.07
C SER A 173 10.35 11.49 -3.91
N ILE A 174 10.02 12.21 -4.98
CA ILE A 174 8.82 13.05 -5.03
C ILE A 174 7.56 12.18 -4.91
N ILE A 175 7.54 11.04 -5.59
CA ILE A 175 6.40 10.12 -5.58
C ILE A 175 6.16 9.56 -4.18
N ASP A 176 7.22 9.13 -3.47
CA ASP A 176 7.08 8.63 -2.10
C ASP A 176 6.51 9.68 -1.16
N THR A 177 6.91 10.94 -1.33
CA THR A 177 6.34 12.06 -0.58
C THR A 177 4.86 12.24 -0.88
N ILE A 178 4.46 12.15 -2.16
CA ILE A 178 3.04 12.22 -2.58
C ILE A 178 2.26 11.04 -2.00
N LEU A 179 2.82 9.83 -1.98
CA LEU A 179 2.19 8.64 -1.38
C LEU A 179 1.96 8.82 0.12
N PHE A 180 2.92 9.40 0.84
CA PHE A 180 2.76 9.71 2.26
C PHE A 180 1.66 10.74 2.52
N ILE A 181 1.64 11.84 1.76
CA ILE A 181 0.57 12.85 1.84
C ILE A 181 -0.78 12.21 1.49
N GLY A 182 -0.83 11.38 0.45
CA GLY A 182 -2.01 10.61 0.08
C GLY A 182 -2.50 9.70 1.21
N ALA A 183 -1.60 9.04 1.93
CA ALA A 183 -1.96 8.20 3.07
C ALA A 183 -2.58 9.02 4.22
N ILE A 184 -2.08 10.23 4.49
CA ILE A 184 -2.68 11.15 5.46
C ILE A 184 -4.12 11.50 5.04
N LEU A 185 -4.33 11.82 3.76
CA LEU A 185 -5.65 12.16 3.22
C LEU A 185 -6.63 10.96 3.26
N VAL A 186 -6.17 9.78 2.90
CA VAL A 186 -6.97 8.54 2.94
C VAL A 186 -7.40 8.21 4.37
N LEU A 187 -6.51 8.38 5.34
CA LEU A 187 -6.77 8.11 6.77
C LEU A 187 -7.40 9.29 7.52
N TYR A 188 -7.64 10.41 6.83
CA TYR A 188 -8.24 11.59 7.43
C TYR A 188 -9.64 11.30 8.00
N VAL A 189 -9.87 11.68 9.25
CA VAL A 189 -11.17 11.56 9.94
C VAL A 189 -11.64 12.93 10.46
N SER A 190 -10.75 13.69 11.10
CA SER A 190 -10.99 15.05 11.60
C SER A 190 -9.66 15.77 11.80
N PRO A 191 -9.61 17.12 11.76
CA PRO A 191 -8.34 17.85 11.90
C PRO A 191 -7.59 17.46 13.18
N LYS A 192 -8.29 17.39 14.31
CA LYS A 192 -7.72 17.02 15.62
C LYS A 192 -7.11 15.63 15.60
N ASN A 193 -7.84 14.63 15.08
CA ASN A 193 -7.34 13.25 15.01
C ASN A 193 -6.16 13.13 14.05
N SER A 194 -6.16 13.86 12.94
CA SER A 194 -5.07 13.82 11.95
C SER A 194 -3.77 14.39 12.53
N VAL A 195 -3.85 15.46 13.32
CA VAL A 195 -2.68 16.00 14.02
C VAL A 195 -2.14 14.98 15.04
N TYR A 196 -2.99 14.36 15.86
CA TYR A 196 -2.55 13.32 16.79
C TYR A 196 -1.96 12.10 16.07
N ASN A 197 -2.60 11.64 14.99
CA ASN A 197 -2.08 10.54 14.17
C ASN A 197 -0.68 10.84 13.66
N LEU A 198 -0.46 12.05 13.14
CA LEU A 198 0.83 12.45 12.59
C LEU A 198 1.90 12.53 13.68
N LEU A 199 1.60 13.16 14.82
CA LEU A 199 2.55 13.28 15.94
C LEU A 199 2.95 11.90 16.48
N ILE A 200 1.97 11.01 16.70
CA ILE A 200 2.25 9.63 17.15
C ILE A 200 3.03 8.85 16.10
N ALA A 201 2.68 9.00 14.81
CA ALA A 201 3.38 8.34 13.72
C ALA A 201 4.85 8.75 13.63
N LEU A 202 5.15 10.04 13.74
CA LEU A 202 6.52 10.56 13.75
C LEU A 202 7.31 10.03 14.96
N LEU A 203 6.69 10.02 16.14
CA LEU A 203 7.31 9.47 17.36
C LEU A 203 7.62 7.98 17.18
N LEU A 204 6.66 7.19 16.69
CA LEU A 204 6.85 5.75 16.44
C LEU A 204 7.94 5.50 15.40
N ALA A 205 7.98 6.27 14.31
CA ALA A 205 8.99 6.15 13.28
C ALA A 205 10.40 6.44 13.83
N PHE A 206 10.52 7.49 14.66
CA PHE A 206 11.78 7.84 15.29
C PHE A 206 12.25 6.78 16.30
N VAL A 207 11.35 6.28 17.15
CA VAL A 207 11.66 5.19 18.09
C VAL A 207 12.10 3.93 17.35
N PHE A 208 11.39 3.55 16.29
CA PHE A 208 11.77 2.40 15.47
C PHE A 208 13.18 2.56 14.89
N ARG A 209 13.53 3.77 14.44
CA ARG A 209 14.86 4.05 13.87
C ARG A 209 15.99 4.02 14.88
N ILE A 210 15.71 4.31 16.15
CA ILE A 210 16.71 4.21 17.22
C ILE A 210 16.98 2.73 17.61
N LEU A 211 15.96 1.88 17.46
CA LEU A 211 16.03 0.48 17.86
C LEU A 211 16.63 -0.44 16.78
N VAL A 212 16.63 0.01 15.51
CA VAL A 212 17.14 -0.72 14.33
C VAL A 212 18.32 0.01 13.70
#